data_f8f03ee7e79237d3c1e691317a724cde
#
_entry.id   f8f03ee7e79237d3c1e691317a724cde
#
_cell.length_a   1.000
_cell.length_b   1.000
_cell.length_c   1.000
_cell.angle_alpha   90.00
_cell.angle_beta   90.00
_cell.angle_gamma   90.00
#
_symmetry.space_group_name_H-M   'P 1'
#
loop_
_entity.id
_entity.type
_entity.pdbx_description
1 polymer ?
#
loop_
_entity_poly.entity_id
_entity_poly.type
_entity_poly.pdbx_seq_one_letter_code
_entity_poly.pdbx_strand_id
1 'polypeptide(L)'
;MIFYPIDASGQRLIFTTPVIEHFVKHRQVRWWHREAGGQLFARFDLPDVIIEEATGPRRTDWRTRHGYRPNRRAEQKEISNRHRRGLHFIGDWHTHPESIPSPSEQDEASMQDMFSRSDHALNGFVLAIVGIELPLRGLHISVVGRSSRVVLKGQNDAKGSQRLARTA
;
A
#
# COMPACT_ATOMS: atom_id res chain seq x y z
N MET A 1 0.80 0.80 -14.30
CA MET A 1 0.02 0.12 -13.24
C MET A 1 0.66 -1.22 -12.93
N ILE A 2 0.53 -1.68 -11.68
CA ILE A 2 0.98 -3.00 -11.25
C ILE A 2 -0.22 -3.67 -10.61
N PHE A 3 -0.45 -4.94 -10.91
CA PHE A 3 -1.53 -5.69 -10.30
C PHE A 3 -1.04 -6.93 -9.55
N TYR A 4 -1.79 -7.30 -8.52
CA TYR A 4 -1.53 -8.42 -7.64
C TYR A 4 -2.80 -9.29 -7.56
N PRO A 5 -2.81 -10.48 -8.18
CA PRO A 5 -3.91 -11.41 -8.00
C PRO A 5 -4.08 -11.81 -6.53
N ILE A 6 -5.32 -11.87 -6.05
CA ILE A 6 -5.66 -12.34 -4.71
C ILE A 6 -6.18 -13.76 -4.81
N ASP A 7 -5.26 -14.73 -4.73
CA ASP A 7 -5.55 -16.17 -4.71
C ASP A 7 -6.63 -16.65 -5.73
N ALA A 8 -7.31 -17.73 -5.38
CA ALA A 8 -8.38 -18.31 -6.18
C ALA A 8 -9.68 -17.47 -6.19
N SER A 9 -9.73 -16.32 -5.50
CA SER A 9 -10.92 -15.45 -5.46
C SER A 9 -11.24 -14.80 -6.80
N GLY A 10 -10.27 -14.73 -7.70
CA GLY A 10 -10.36 -13.97 -8.96
C GLY A 10 -10.24 -12.46 -8.76
N GLN A 11 -10.11 -11.97 -7.53
CA GLN A 11 -9.91 -10.55 -7.24
C GLN A 11 -8.47 -10.13 -7.50
N ARG A 12 -8.27 -8.83 -7.78
CA ARG A 12 -6.96 -8.24 -8.01
C ARG A 12 -6.83 -6.91 -7.27
N LEU A 13 -5.67 -6.70 -6.62
CA LEU A 13 -5.26 -5.36 -6.21
C LEU A 13 -4.56 -4.68 -7.39
N ILE A 14 -4.98 -3.48 -7.71
CA ILE A 14 -4.38 -2.68 -8.79
C ILE A 14 -3.81 -1.40 -8.19
N PHE A 15 -2.49 -1.27 -8.23
CA PHE A 15 -1.81 -0.03 -7.86
C PHE A 15 -1.73 0.89 -9.08
N THR A 16 -2.36 2.05 -9.00
CA THR A 16 -2.32 3.04 -10.07
C THR A 16 -0.93 3.66 -10.21
N THR A 17 -0.65 4.25 -11.37
CA THR A 17 0.64 4.91 -11.63
C THR A 17 0.96 6.00 -10.60
N PRO A 18 0.03 6.90 -10.21
CA PRO A 18 0.28 7.89 -9.16
C PRO A 18 0.69 7.30 -7.82
N VAL A 19 0.10 6.16 -7.42
CA VAL A 19 0.48 5.48 -6.17
C VAL A 19 1.89 4.90 -6.27
N ILE A 20 2.23 4.29 -7.38
CA ILE A 20 3.59 3.76 -7.61
C ILE A 20 4.62 4.90 -7.63
N GLU A 21 4.33 6.02 -8.28
CA GLU A 21 5.21 7.21 -8.29
C GLU A 21 5.38 7.79 -6.88
N HIS A 22 4.30 7.80 -6.08
CA HIS A 22 4.35 8.20 -4.68
C HIS A 22 5.32 7.31 -3.87
N PHE A 23 5.26 5.99 -4.03
CA PHE A 23 6.18 5.06 -3.40
C PHE A 23 7.63 5.29 -3.83
N VAL A 24 7.86 5.39 -5.14
CA VAL A 24 9.20 5.62 -5.71
C VAL A 24 9.84 6.90 -5.18
N LYS A 25 9.06 7.97 -5.04
CA LYS A 25 9.51 9.26 -4.49
C LYS A 25 10.02 9.15 -3.04
N HIS A 26 9.44 8.26 -2.24
CA HIS A 26 9.71 8.17 -0.81
C HIS A 26 10.70 7.06 -0.42
N ARG A 27 11.26 6.31 -1.39
CA ARG A 27 12.25 5.26 -1.13
C ARG A 27 13.45 5.79 -0.33
N GLN A 28 13.98 4.97 0.57
CA GLN A 28 15.11 5.32 1.42
C GLN A 28 16.47 5.06 0.71
N VAL A 29 16.66 5.63 -0.49
CA VAL A 29 17.84 5.41 -1.33
C VAL A 29 19.13 6.05 -0.81
N ARG A 30 19.04 6.92 0.22
CA ARG A 30 20.19 7.58 0.85
C ARG A 30 20.22 7.26 2.33
N TRP A 31 21.42 7.23 2.94
CA TRP A 31 21.59 6.88 4.34
C TRP A 31 20.89 7.85 5.32
N TRP A 32 20.63 9.09 4.91
CA TRP A 32 19.92 10.11 5.70
C TRP A 32 18.41 10.14 5.48
N HIS A 33 17.88 9.35 4.52
CA HIS A 33 16.45 9.29 4.35
C HIS A 33 15.80 8.63 5.55
N ARG A 34 14.72 9.26 6.02
CA ARG A 34 13.89 8.74 7.09
C ARG A 34 12.82 7.82 6.51
N GLU A 35 12.40 6.86 7.30
CA GLU A 35 11.25 6.03 6.96
C GLU A 35 10.04 6.90 6.66
N ALA A 36 9.31 6.55 5.61
CA ALA A 36 8.10 7.20 5.17
C ALA A 36 6.95 6.20 5.22
N GLY A 37 5.75 6.68 5.45
CA GLY A 37 4.58 5.82 5.47
C GLY A 37 3.30 6.62 5.41
N GLY A 38 2.19 5.92 5.31
CA GLY A 38 0.86 6.49 5.24
C GLY A 38 -0.19 5.45 4.90
N GLN A 39 -1.32 5.92 4.43
CA GLN A 39 -2.51 5.12 4.22
C GLN A 39 -2.77 4.86 2.74
N LEU A 40 -3.43 3.74 2.46
CA LEU A 40 -3.86 3.34 1.13
C LEU A 40 -5.38 3.47 1.03
N PHE A 41 -5.83 4.06 -0.07
CA PHE A 41 -7.25 4.28 -0.35
C PHE A 41 -7.61 3.70 -1.71
N ALA A 42 -8.70 2.92 -1.74
CA ALA A 42 -9.15 2.22 -2.93
C ALA A 42 -10.61 2.47 -3.26
N ARG A 43 -10.93 2.29 -4.52
CA ARG A 43 -12.28 2.08 -5.02
C ARG A 43 -12.46 0.60 -5.35
N PHE A 44 -13.64 0.08 -5.05
CA PHE A 44 -14.03 -1.28 -5.40
C PHE A 44 -14.79 -1.26 -6.73
N ASP A 45 -14.22 -1.92 -7.73
CA ASP A 45 -14.82 -2.18 -9.04
C ASP A 45 -14.64 -3.68 -9.33
N LEU A 46 -15.37 -4.47 -8.56
CA LEU A 46 -15.17 -5.92 -8.50
C LEU A 46 -15.17 -6.58 -9.89
N PRO A 47 -14.21 -7.48 -10.15
CA PRO A 47 -13.32 -8.13 -9.20
C PRO A 47 -12.07 -7.31 -8.81
N ASP A 48 -11.95 -6.07 -9.27
CA ASP A 48 -10.79 -5.23 -9.05
C ASP A 48 -10.94 -4.34 -7.80
N VAL A 49 -9.87 -4.26 -7.01
CA VAL A 49 -9.68 -3.32 -5.92
C VAL A 49 -8.61 -2.33 -6.37
N ILE A 50 -9.05 -1.13 -6.79
CA ILE A 50 -8.19 -0.14 -7.43
C ILE A 50 -7.67 0.83 -6.38
N ILE A 51 -6.38 0.75 -6.04
CA ILE A 51 -5.71 1.65 -5.12
C ILE A 51 -5.39 2.93 -5.88
N GLU A 52 -6.15 3.99 -5.59
CA GLU A 52 -6.08 5.27 -6.30
C GLU A 52 -5.22 6.31 -5.60
N GLU A 53 -5.17 6.27 -4.27
CA GLU A 53 -4.41 7.23 -3.48
C GLU A 53 -3.55 6.53 -2.42
N ALA A 54 -2.30 7.00 -2.28
CA ALA A 54 -1.44 6.79 -1.12
C ALA A 54 -1.17 8.14 -0.47
N THR A 55 -1.33 8.22 0.86
CA THR A 55 -1.10 9.46 1.63
C THR A 55 0.19 9.38 2.43
N GLY A 56 0.60 10.49 3.01
CA GLY A 56 1.80 10.57 3.85
C GLY A 56 3.11 10.64 3.05
N PRO A 57 4.25 10.72 3.74
CA PRO A 57 4.32 11.02 5.18
C PRO A 57 3.91 12.47 5.47
N ARG A 58 3.33 12.71 6.66
CA ARG A 58 2.89 14.03 7.11
C ARG A 58 3.99 14.71 7.92
N ARG A 59 3.98 16.03 7.96
CA ARG A 59 4.94 16.81 8.79
C ARG A 59 4.79 16.52 10.29
N THR A 60 3.63 16.05 10.72
CA THR A 60 3.29 15.71 12.10
C THR A 60 3.60 14.27 12.47
N ASP A 61 4.05 13.46 11.51
CA ASP A 61 4.45 12.07 11.77
C ASP A 61 5.84 12.05 12.41
N TRP A 62 6.03 11.14 13.35
CA TRP A 62 7.36 10.87 13.90
C TRP A 62 8.09 9.90 12.97
N ARG A 63 9.34 10.28 12.60
CA ARG A 63 10.11 9.54 11.60
C ARG A 63 11.59 9.52 11.93
N THR A 64 12.16 8.32 11.90
CA THR A 64 13.62 8.09 11.93
C THR A 64 14.04 7.28 10.69
N ARG A 65 15.29 6.85 10.63
CA ARG A 65 15.75 5.95 9.55
C ARG A 65 15.09 4.56 9.63
N HIS A 66 14.75 4.10 10.82
CA HIS A 66 14.24 2.75 11.10
C HIS A 66 12.96 2.78 11.93
N GLY A 67 12.15 3.79 11.76
CA GLY A 67 10.90 3.89 12.48
C GLY A 67 9.99 4.97 11.97
N TYR A 68 8.71 4.65 11.92
CA TYR A 68 7.62 5.49 11.49
C TYR A 68 6.45 5.37 12.47
N ARG A 69 5.94 6.51 12.92
CA ARG A 69 4.72 6.59 13.73
C ARG A 69 3.82 7.68 13.19
N PRO A 70 2.65 7.32 12.65
CA PRO A 70 1.74 8.29 12.08
C PRO A 70 1.00 9.10 13.14
N ASN A 71 0.60 10.30 12.78
CA ASN A 71 -0.35 11.10 13.56
C ASN A 71 -1.76 10.52 13.36
N ARG A 72 -2.24 9.74 14.32
CA ARG A 72 -3.53 9.02 14.25
C ARG A 72 -4.75 9.93 14.05
N ARG A 73 -4.72 11.16 14.59
CA ARG A 73 -5.81 12.13 14.36
C ARG A 73 -5.85 12.61 12.93
N ALA A 74 -4.69 12.85 12.33
CA ALA A 74 -4.59 13.24 10.93
C ALA A 74 -5.05 12.09 10.01
N GLU A 75 -4.66 10.86 10.31
CA GLU A 75 -5.11 9.66 9.57
C GLU A 75 -6.62 9.50 9.61
N GLN A 76 -7.24 9.60 10.78
CA GLN A 76 -8.69 9.47 10.93
C GLN A 76 -9.44 10.55 10.14
N LYS A 77 -8.91 11.77 10.11
CA LYS A 77 -9.47 12.86 9.30
C LYS A 77 -9.37 12.55 7.80
N GLU A 78 -8.27 11.99 7.36
CA GLU A 78 -8.07 11.59 5.96
C GLU A 78 -8.99 10.45 5.56
N ILE A 79 -9.20 9.44 6.42
CA ILE A 79 -10.17 8.37 6.19
C ILE A 79 -11.56 8.95 5.97
N SER A 80 -12.02 9.81 6.90
CA SER A 80 -13.34 10.43 6.82
C SER A 80 -13.52 11.27 5.55
N ASN A 81 -12.50 12.03 5.16
CA ASN A 81 -12.54 12.88 3.97
C ASN A 81 -12.62 12.05 2.68
N ARG A 82 -11.87 10.96 2.58
CA ARG A 82 -11.86 10.11 1.39
C ARG A 82 -13.07 9.23 1.28
N HIS A 83 -13.58 8.76 2.41
CA HIS A 83 -14.84 8.00 2.44
C HIS A 83 -16.00 8.80 1.81
N ARG A 84 -16.10 10.11 2.10
CA ARG A 84 -17.09 11.00 1.46
C ARG A 84 -16.91 11.15 -0.06
N ARG A 85 -15.74 10.81 -0.59
CA ARG A 85 -15.41 10.81 -2.02
C ARG A 85 -15.53 9.43 -2.67
N GLY A 86 -16.03 8.42 -1.93
CA GLY A 86 -16.16 7.04 -2.40
C GLY A 86 -14.86 6.24 -2.39
N LEU A 87 -13.83 6.72 -1.67
CA LEU A 87 -12.58 5.99 -1.49
C LEU A 87 -12.54 5.36 -0.10
N HIS A 88 -12.21 4.09 -0.04
CA HIS A 88 -12.16 3.31 1.19
C HIS A 88 -10.73 3.12 1.66
N PHE A 89 -10.51 3.29 2.96
CA PHE A 89 -9.26 2.89 3.58
C PHE A 89 -9.12 1.37 3.50
N ILE A 90 -7.99 0.89 3.00
CA ILE A 90 -7.74 -0.54 2.81
C ILE A 90 -6.45 -1.02 3.46
N GLY A 91 -5.68 -0.17 4.10
CA GLY A 91 -4.42 -0.52 4.76
C GLY A 91 -3.38 0.58 4.70
N ASP A 92 -2.16 0.24 5.08
CA ASP A 92 -1.04 1.16 5.21
C ASP A 92 0.14 0.76 4.31
N TRP A 93 1.01 1.74 4.09
CA TRP A 93 2.30 1.54 3.46
C TRP A 93 3.41 2.21 4.27
N HIS A 94 4.63 1.68 4.20
CA HIS A 94 5.83 2.35 4.70
C HIS A 94 7.09 1.87 3.96
N THR A 95 8.21 2.57 4.18
CA THR A 95 9.48 2.27 3.52
C THR A 95 10.43 1.55 4.46
N HIS A 96 11.22 0.64 3.91
CA HIS A 96 12.39 0.04 4.57
C HIS A 96 13.68 0.36 3.81
N PRO A 97 14.83 0.54 4.49
CA PRO A 97 16.12 0.77 3.84
C PRO A 97 16.76 -0.54 3.34
N GLU A 98 15.95 -1.42 2.76
CA GLU A 98 16.32 -2.72 2.21
C GLU A 98 16.13 -2.72 0.70
N SER A 99 17.01 -3.42 -0.03
CA SER A 99 16.87 -3.53 -1.49
C SER A 99 15.56 -4.19 -1.88
N ILE A 100 15.32 -5.37 -1.31
CA ILE A 100 14.06 -6.14 -1.42
C ILE A 100 13.45 -6.16 -0.03
N PRO A 101 12.34 -5.45 0.19
CA PRO A 101 11.80 -5.27 1.52
C PRO A 101 11.04 -6.51 2.00
N SER A 102 11.08 -6.72 3.31
CA SER A 102 10.24 -7.69 4.00
C SER A 102 9.59 -7.05 5.23
N PRO A 103 8.39 -7.47 5.63
CA PRO A 103 7.76 -6.99 6.85
C PRO A 103 8.53 -7.51 8.07
N SER A 104 8.68 -6.66 9.09
CA SER A 104 9.08 -7.09 10.41
C SER A 104 7.91 -7.75 11.15
N GLU A 105 8.19 -8.48 12.22
CA GLU A 105 7.15 -9.01 13.11
C GLU A 105 6.28 -7.88 13.70
N GLN A 106 6.87 -6.73 13.96
CA GLN A 106 6.18 -5.54 14.45
C GLN A 106 5.19 -4.99 13.42
N ASP A 107 5.56 -4.97 12.13
CA ASP A 107 4.69 -4.50 11.04
C ASP A 107 3.46 -5.39 10.92
N GLU A 108 3.68 -6.70 10.95
CA GLU A 108 2.60 -7.69 10.87
C GLU A 108 1.67 -7.60 12.08
N ALA A 109 2.22 -7.56 13.30
CA ALA A 109 1.44 -7.45 14.53
C ALA A 109 0.64 -6.14 14.57
N SER A 110 1.24 -5.02 14.15
CA SER A 110 0.57 -3.72 14.10
C SER A 110 -0.58 -3.70 13.10
N MET A 111 -0.41 -4.32 11.93
CA MET A 111 -1.46 -4.42 10.92
C MET A 111 -2.60 -5.31 11.40
N GLN A 112 -2.30 -6.44 12.03
CA GLN A 112 -3.29 -7.37 12.57
C GLN A 112 -4.09 -6.73 13.72
N ASP A 113 -3.44 -5.97 14.62
CA ASP A 113 -4.10 -5.21 15.68
C ASP A 113 -5.01 -4.14 15.10
N MET A 114 -4.55 -3.38 14.11
CA MET A 114 -5.33 -2.37 13.42
C MET A 114 -6.56 -2.98 12.73
N PHE A 115 -6.39 -4.08 12.01
CA PHE A 115 -7.50 -4.82 11.38
C PHE A 115 -8.54 -5.25 12.41
N SER A 116 -8.08 -5.81 13.55
CA SER A 116 -8.97 -6.33 14.58
C SER A 116 -9.76 -5.27 15.35
N ARG A 117 -9.21 -4.04 15.45
CA ARG A 117 -9.82 -2.91 16.19
C ARG A 117 -10.61 -1.95 15.33
N SER A 118 -10.46 -2.01 14.02
CA SER A 118 -11.17 -1.11 13.11
C SER A 118 -12.57 -1.61 12.80
N ASP A 119 -13.48 -0.67 12.57
CA ASP A 119 -14.83 -0.95 12.08
C ASP A 119 -14.82 -0.97 10.55
N HIS A 120 -14.98 -2.12 9.95
CA HIS A 120 -14.93 -2.34 8.50
C HIS A 120 -15.60 -3.65 8.10
N ALA A 121 -15.94 -3.78 6.80
CA ALA A 121 -16.48 -5.00 6.19
C ALA A 121 -15.47 -5.74 5.29
N LEU A 122 -14.16 -5.47 5.45
CA LEU A 122 -13.10 -6.08 4.63
C LEU A 122 -12.63 -7.40 5.23
N ASN A 123 -12.17 -8.31 4.37
CA ASN A 123 -11.59 -9.61 4.77
C ASN A 123 -10.10 -9.51 5.17
N GLY A 124 -9.44 -8.40 4.86
CA GLY A 124 -8.06 -8.12 5.23
C GLY A 124 -7.66 -6.70 4.85
N PHE A 125 -6.58 -6.20 5.48
CA PHE A 125 -5.93 -4.93 5.13
C PHE A 125 -4.67 -5.19 4.31
N VAL A 126 -4.38 -4.28 3.42
CA VAL A 126 -3.16 -4.30 2.61
C VAL A 126 -2.00 -3.72 3.41
N LEU A 127 -0.92 -4.48 3.52
CA LEU A 127 0.37 -3.99 3.99
C LEU A 127 1.31 -3.90 2.78
N ALA A 128 1.75 -2.68 2.46
CA ALA A 128 2.71 -2.43 1.41
C ALA A 128 4.03 -1.91 1.98
N ILE A 129 5.14 -2.63 1.74
CA ILE A 129 6.48 -2.20 2.16
C ILE A 129 7.30 -1.85 0.93
N VAL A 130 7.86 -0.65 0.95
CA VAL A 130 8.61 -0.08 -0.17
C VAL A 130 10.11 -0.11 0.15
N GLY A 131 10.85 -0.88 -0.61
CA GLY A 131 12.31 -0.98 -0.51
C GLY A 131 13.05 0.03 -1.39
N ILE A 132 14.34 -0.21 -1.56
CA ILE A 132 15.24 0.65 -2.34
C ILE A 132 15.13 0.35 -3.84
N GLU A 133 14.96 -0.90 -4.24
CA GLU A 133 14.80 -1.26 -5.66
C GLU A 133 13.49 -0.71 -6.24
N LEU A 134 13.45 -0.64 -7.57
CA LEU A 134 12.24 -0.25 -8.28
C LEU A 134 11.16 -1.35 -8.16
N PRO A 135 9.88 -1.01 -8.25
CA PRO A 135 8.81 -2.00 -8.43
C PRO A 135 9.08 -2.84 -9.71
N LEU A 136 8.86 -4.16 -9.72
CA LEU A 136 8.15 -5.03 -8.77
C LEU A 136 9.00 -5.55 -7.60
N ARG A 137 10.34 -5.62 -7.77
CA ARG A 137 11.26 -6.23 -6.79
C ARG A 137 11.33 -5.43 -5.49
N GLY A 138 11.25 -4.11 -5.58
CA GLY A 138 11.27 -3.20 -4.43
C GLY A 138 9.93 -3.05 -3.71
N LEU A 139 8.94 -3.91 -3.95
CA LEU A 139 7.66 -3.88 -3.25
C LEU A 139 7.32 -5.24 -2.64
N HIS A 140 7.03 -5.22 -1.35
CA HIS A 140 6.35 -6.32 -0.67
C HIS A 140 4.89 -5.94 -0.46
N ILE A 141 3.97 -6.77 -0.95
CA ILE A 141 2.54 -6.58 -0.78
C ILE A 141 1.96 -7.81 -0.10
N SER A 142 1.26 -7.62 0.98
CA SER A 142 0.51 -8.68 1.65
C SER A 142 -0.88 -8.21 2.07
N VAL A 143 -1.80 -9.15 2.19
CA VAL A 143 -3.14 -8.96 2.78
C VAL A 143 -3.15 -9.64 4.13
N VAL A 144 -3.43 -8.84 5.16
CA VAL A 144 -3.40 -9.27 6.57
C VAL A 144 -4.80 -9.22 7.13
N GLY A 145 -5.34 -10.38 7.52
CA GLY A 145 -6.60 -10.53 8.22
C GLY A 145 -6.40 -10.79 9.71
N ARG A 146 -7.47 -11.16 10.40
CA ARG A 146 -7.44 -11.41 11.85
C ARG A 146 -6.46 -12.51 12.27
N SER A 147 -6.41 -13.59 11.50
CA SER A 147 -5.56 -14.77 11.77
C SER A 147 -4.91 -15.32 10.50
N SER A 148 -4.87 -14.52 9.43
CA SER A 148 -4.35 -14.93 8.13
C SER A 148 -3.45 -13.85 7.57
N ARG A 149 -2.46 -14.28 6.80
CA ARG A 149 -1.62 -13.41 5.98
C ARG A 149 -1.33 -14.10 4.66
N VAL A 150 -1.53 -13.36 3.59
CA VAL A 150 -1.22 -13.82 2.23
C VAL A 150 -0.28 -12.82 1.58
N VAL A 151 0.90 -13.29 1.17
CA VAL A 151 1.86 -12.48 0.39
C VAL A 151 1.50 -12.59 -1.08
N LEU A 152 1.31 -11.46 -1.73
CA LEU A 152 0.91 -11.39 -3.13
C LEU A 152 2.11 -11.22 -4.06
N LYS A 153 2.04 -11.84 -5.23
CA LYS A 153 3.06 -11.70 -6.29
C LYS A 153 2.58 -10.73 -7.36
N GLY A 154 3.30 -9.65 -7.53
CA GLY A 154 2.98 -8.62 -8.50
C GLY A 154 3.27 -9.03 -9.95
N GLN A 155 2.49 -8.49 -10.86
CA GLN A 155 2.65 -8.65 -12.30
C GLN A 155 2.52 -7.28 -12.97
N ASN A 156 3.31 -7.05 -14.04
CA ASN A 156 3.14 -5.89 -14.89
C ASN A 156 1.96 -6.12 -15.83
N ASP A 157 1.19 -5.08 -16.05
CA ASP A 157 0.12 -5.09 -17.05
C ASP A 157 0.73 -5.04 -18.48
N ALA A 158 1.09 -6.22 -19.00
CA ALA A 158 1.59 -6.35 -20.37
C ALA A 158 0.50 -6.03 -21.43
N LYS A 159 -0.78 -5.99 -21.06
CA LYS A 159 -1.90 -5.72 -21.98
C LYS A 159 -2.26 -4.25 -22.12
N GLY A 160 -1.87 -3.39 -21.18
CA GLY A 160 -2.11 -1.93 -21.27
C GLY A 160 -1.31 -1.24 -22.39
N SER A 161 -0.10 -1.75 -22.68
CA SER A 161 0.73 -1.22 -23.79
C SER A 161 0.18 -1.49 -25.19
N GLN A 162 -0.62 -2.55 -25.38
CA GLN A 162 -1.16 -2.88 -26.71
C GLN A 162 -2.47 -2.15 -27.04
N ARG A 163 -3.19 -1.63 -26.06
CA ARG A 163 -4.41 -0.83 -26.34
C ARG A 163 -4.09 0.59 -26.78
N LEU A 164 -3.02 1.20 -26.28
CA LEU A 164 -2.59 2.53 -26.70
C LEU A 164 -1.93 2.55 -28.09
N ALA A 165 -1.40 1.42 -28.56
CA ALA A 165 -0.80 1.31 -29.90
C ALA A 165 -1.82 1.03 -31.02
N ARG A 166 -3.10 0.78 -30.70
CA ARG A 166 -4.17 0.51 -31.69
C ARG A 166 -5.10 1.71 -31.94
N THR A 167 -4.88 2.83 -31.28
CA THR A 167 -5.66 4.08 -31.44
C THR A 167 -4.82 5.27 -31.88
N ALA A 168 -3.61 5.01 -32.42
CA ALA A 168 -2.79 6.02 -33.09
C ALA A 168 -2.74 5.77 -34.59
#